data_c67f5d9a109f71984c0810938cb31bac
#
_entry.id   c67f5d9a109f71984c0810938cb31bac
#
_cell.length_a   1.000
_cell.length_b   1.000
_cell.length_c   1.000
_cell.angle_alpha   90.00
_cell.angle_beta   90.00
_cell.angle_gamma   90.00
#
_symmetry.space_group_name_H-M   'P 1'
#
loop_
_entity.id
_entity.type
_entity.pdbx_description
1 polymer ?
#
loop_
_entity_poly.entity_id
_entity_poly.type
_entity_poly.pdbx_seq_one_letter_code
_entity_poly.pdbx_strand_id
1 'polypeptide(L)'
;MGTIYGANASLVSKDNTYGIALYQSYRNRNPYDADGDGFSELGKLNMNTFGLRTYYRPTQFSRISLEYHTTNEFRRGGNKFDLEPFETDITEQTKHVINSGGLSYDIFWKEYKHKLSFYSSVQHTDRNSYYGAQQNPDAYGKTKDLTWVVGGMYVGNFEKVLFSPATFTAGMEYQNNSLHDIMLGYHRDMKQDVRIAGGFVQNEWKMNRFILLAGFRVDSHNLIDNPIFSPRVNLLYKPTDKFQARLTWSTGFRAPQAYDEDLHVTAVGGEGVLIKLADGLKPEHSNSFSGSVDWTANIGHWQTNLLLEAFYTGLDDVFVLEKIGQDEQGNTVKERRNGNGARVYGVNLDGKLAHGRDVALQVGFTVQRSRYTKYENWSEDENVKPTKFMPRTPDYYGYFTLTSAPFKNFDMSVSGVYTGRMHVPHLAPDFSVIPENYEYSYIRKDELVHTPDFFDLNLKLNYTFVLNDHIKLQLNGGVQNLFNAFQKDLDKGGFRDSGYFYGPTQPRTYFIGVKITN
;
A
#
# COMPACT_ATOMS: atom_id res chain seq x y z
N MET A 1 -17.56 -17.81 -0.65
CA MET A 1 -17.11 -18.27 -1.97
C MET A 1 -16.87 -17.07 -2.88
N GLY A 2 -15.91 -17.14 -3.77
CA GLY A 2 -15.60 -16.02 -4.68
C GLY A 2 -15.22 -16.49 -6.08
N THR A 3 -15.31 -15.59 -7.04
CA THR A 3 -14.97 -15.85 -8.45
C THR A 3 -14.03 -14.74 -8.93
N ILE A 4 -12.99 -15.14 -9.65
CA ILE A 4 -12.06 -14.21 -10.30
C ILE A 4 -11.91 -14.66 -11.75
N TYR A 5 -12.10 -13.74 -12.69
CA TYR A 5 -11.72 -13.98 -14.08
C TYR A 5 -11.08 -12.73 -14.67
N GLY A 6 -10.20 -12.94 -15.64
CA GLY A 6 -9.53 -11.87 -16.32
C GLY A 6 -9.22 -12.25 -17.76
N ALA A 7 -9.13 -11.24 -18.60
CA ALA A 7 -8.69 -11.35 -19.98
C ALA A 7 -7.66 -10.28 -20.28
N ASN A 8 -6.68 -10.60 -21.10
CA ASN A 8 -5.77 -9.62 -21.64
C ASN A 8 -5.46 -9.95 -23.11
N ALA A 9 -5.26 -8.92 -23.89
CA ALA A 9 -4.86 -9.02 -25.27
C ALA A 9 -3.88 -7.91 -25.61
N SER A 10 -2.89 -8.21 -26.42
CA SER A 10 -1.96 -7.20 -26.91
C SER A 10 -1.61 -7.42 -28.37
N LEU A 11 -1.43 -6.32 -29.07
CA LEU A 11 -1.00 -6.28 -30.46
C LEU A 11 0.15 -5.28 -30.59
N VAL A 12 1.19 -5.69 -31.30
CA VAL A 12 2.33 -4.81 -31.63
C VAL A 12 2.57 -4.91 -33.14
N SER A 13 2.76 -3.79 -33.80
CA SER A 13 3.12 -3.76 -35.23
C SER A 13 4.49 -4.42 -35.47
N LYS A 14 4.67 -5.00 -36.66
CA LYS A 14 5.92 -5.71 -37.00
C LYS A 14 7.16 -4.82 -36.89
N ASP A 15 7.03 -3.55 -37.15
CA ASP A 15 8.08 -2.52 -37.06
C ASP A 15 8.17 -1.87 -35.68
N ASN A 16 7.37 -2.31 -34.71
CA ASN A 16 7.26 -1.71 -33.36
C ASN A 16 6.86 -0.22 -33.37
N THR A 17 6.24 0.29 -34.43
CA THR A 17 5.81 1.69 -34.52
C THR A 17 4.62 1.96 -33.58
N TYR A 18 3.71 1.02 -33.43
CA TYR A 18 2.60 1.14 -32.48
C TYR A 18 2.30 -0.18 -31.77
N GLY A 19 1.71 -0.06 -30.62
CA GLY A 19 1.22 -1.20 -29.86
C GLY A 19 0.02 -0.82 -29.01
N ILE A 20 -0.85 -1.79 -28.78
CA ILE A 20 -2.04 -1.68 -27.94
C ILE A 20 -2.12 -2.90 -27.03
N ALA A 21 -2.44 -2.68 -25.78
CA ALA A 21 -2.75 -3.73 -24.80
C ALA A 21 -4.05 -3.39 -24.08
N LEU A 22 -4.90 -4.39 -23.97
CA LEU A 22 -6.19 -4.34 -23.28
C LEU A 22 -6.18 -5.36 -22.16
N TYR A 23 -6.77 -5.03 -21.03
CA TYR A 23 -7.04 -6.00 -19.97
C TYR A 23 -8.37 -5.72 -19.30
N GLN A 24 -8.98 -6.79 -18.82
CA GLN A 24 -10.17 -6.75 -17.99
C GLN A 24 -10.00 -7.74 -16.84
N SER A 25 -10.49 -7.36 -15.67
CA SER A 25 -10.53 -8.22 -14.49
C SER A 25 -11.86 -8.04 -13.78
N TYR A 26 -12.46 -9.15 -13.41
CA TYR A 26 -13.64 -9.16 -12.54
C TYR A 26 -13.35 -10.01 -11.31
N ARG A 27 -13.74 -9.51 -10.15
CA ARG A 27 -13.63 -10.20 -8.87
C ARG A 27 -14.93 -10.07 -8.10
N ASN A 28 -15.44 -11.21 -7.66
CA ASN A 28 -16.57 -11.29 -6.74
C ASN A 28 -16.18 -12.11 -5.52
N ARG A 29 -16.62 -11.69 -4.33
CA ARG A 29 -16.46 -12.42 -3.08
C ARG A 29 -17.71 -12.22 -2.23
N ASN A 30 -18.27 -13.31 -1.73
CA ASN A 30 -19.30 -13.28 -0.70
C ASN A 30 -18.71 -12.86 0.66
N PRO A 31 -19.50 -12.28 1.55
CA PRO A 31 -19.06 -12.00 2.91
C PRO A 31 -18.65 -13.29 3.62
N TYR A 32 -17.77 -13.16 4.58
CA TYR A 32 -17.31 -14.27 5.42
C TYR A 32 -17.35 -13.82 6.87
N ASP A 33 -18.11 -14.55 7.66
CA ASP A 33 -18.23 -14.47 9.10
C ASP A 33 -17.35 -15.59 9.68
N ALA A 34 -16.32 -15.23 10.44
CA ALA A 34 -15.30 -16.16 10.90
C ALA A 34 -15.66 -16.83 12.22
N ASP A 35 -16.44 -16.19 13.06
CA ASP A 35 -16.74 -16.59 14.42
C ASP A 35 -18.23 -16.91 14.68
N GLY A 36 -19.08 -16.74 13.64
CA GLY A 36 -20.48 -17.14 13.63
C GLY A 36 -21.40 -16.17 14.38
N ASP A 37 -21.02 -14.92 14.55
CA ASP A 37 -21.82 -13.90 15.24
C ASP A 37 -22.79 -13.15 14.33
N GLY A 38 -22.78 -13.45 13.01
CA GLY A 38 -23.61 -12.82 12.00
C GLY A 38 -22.98 -11.57 11.37
N PHE A 39 -21.83 -11.11 11.85
CA PHE A 39 -21.07 -9.99 11.27
C PHE A 39 -19.88 -10.50 10.46
N SER A 40 -19.51 -9.80 9.41
CA SER A 40 -18.44 -10.25 8.53
C SER A 40 -17.09 -9.66 8.90
N GLU A 41 -16.06 -10.51 9.05
CA GLU A 41 -14.64 -10.11 9.09
C GLU A 41 -14.09 -9.84 7.69
N LEU A 42 -14.66 -10.50 6.67
CA LEU A 42 -14.38 -10.17 5.28
C LEU A 42 -15.67 -9.75 4.58
N GLY A 43 -15.77 -8.49 4.20
CA GLY A 43 -16.93 -7.96 3.51
C GLY A 43 -17.16 -8.55 2.12
N LYS A 44 -18.38 -8.41 1.63
CA LYS A 44 -18.76 -8.64 0.23
C LYS A 44 -17.94 -7.72 -0.68
N LEU A 45 -17.47 -8.24 -1.80
CA LEU A 45 -16.73 -7.50 -2.82
C LEU A 45 -17.28 -7.83 -4.20
N ASN A 46 -17.51 -6.80 -5.00
CA ASN A 46 -17.71 -6.93 -6.45
C ASN A 46 -16.88 -5.83 -7.12
N MET A 47 -15.94 -6.22 -7.98
CA MET A 47 -15.04 -5.29 -8.64
C MET A 47 -14.88 -5.66 -10.10
N ASN A 48 -15.02 -4.68 -10.97
CA ASN A 48 -14.76 -4.80 -12.39
C ASN A 48 -13.76 -3.72 -12.80
N THR A 49 -12.65 -4.13 -13.40
CA THR A 49 -11.60 -3.24 -13.88
C THR A 49 -11.36 -3.47 -15.35
N PHE A 50 -11.31 -2.39 -16.12
CA PHE A 50 -10.89 -2.38 -17.50
C PHE A 50 -9.71 -1.44 -17.69
N GLY A 51 -8.75 -1.81 -18.53
CA GLY A 51 -7.61 -0.97 -18.85
C GLY A 51 -7.16 -1.08 -20.29
N LEU A 52 -6.70 0.04 -20.80
CA LEU A 52 -6.10 0.22 -22.10
C LEU A 52 -4.72 0.86 -21.94
N ARG A 53 -3.72 0.31 -22.62
CA ARG A 53 -2.41 0.95 -22.79
C ARG A 53 -2.05 0.93 -24.27
N THR A 54 -1.63 2.05 -24.80
CA THR A 54 -1.19 2.14 -26.19
C THR A 54 0.03 3.04 -26.31
N TYR A 55 0.83 2.78 -27.32
CA TYR A 55 1.92 3.67 -27.70
C TYR A 55 2.00 3.84 -29.20
N TYR A 56 2.53 4.98 -29.59
CA TYR A 56 2.88 5.31 -30.97
C TYR A 56 4.29 5.93 -31.02
N ARG A 57 5.11 5.50 -31.95
CA ARG A 57 6.44 6.04 -32.24
C ARG A 57 6.42 6.82 -33.54
N PRO A 58 6.22 8.15 -33.50
CA PRO A 58 6.27 8.99 -34.69
C PRO A 58 7.59 8.89 -35.45
N THR A 59 8.67 8.69 -34.69
CA THR A 59 10.03 8.46 -35.20
C THR A 59 10.73 7.40 -34.34
N GLN A 60 11.88 6.90 -34.80
CA GLN A 60 12.70 6.03 -33.98
C GLN A 60 13.18 6.69 -32.67
N PHE A 61 13.19 8.02 -32.61
CA PHE A 61 13.65 8.82 -31.47
C PHE A 61 12.52 9.43 -30.66
N SER A 62 11.28 9.05 -30.89
CA SER A 62 10.17 9.58 -30.12
C SER A 62 9.11 8.51 -29.83
N ARG A 63 8.43 8.65 -28.68
CA ARG A 63 7.36 7.77 -28.26
C ARG A 63 6.28 8.55 -27.52
N ILE A 64 5.05 8.41 -27.97
CA ILE A 64 3.85 8.83 -27.25
C ILE A 64 3.25 7.58 -26.60
N SER A 65 2.87 7.66 -25.34
CA SER A 65 2.15 6.57 -24.65
C SER A 65 0.90 7.11 -23.99
N LEU A 66 -0.21 6.39 -24.13
CA LEU A 66 -1.51 6.70 -23.53
C LEU A 66 -1.95 5.50 -22.71
N GLU A 67 -2.45 5.78 -21.50
CA GLU A 67 -3.04 4.79 -20.60
C GLU A 67 -4.41 5.26 -20.14
N TYR A 68 -5.34 4.34 -20.01
CA TYR A 68 -6.65 4.57 -19.41
C TYR A 68 -7.06 3.36 -18.58
N HIS A 69 -7.60 3.60 -17.40
CA HIS A 69 -8.10 2.59 -16.49
C HIS A 69 -9.44 3.04 -15.91
N THR A 70 -10.37 2.10 -15.79
CA THR A 70 -11.61 2.32 -15.05
C THR A 70 -11.86 1.15 -14.11
N THR A 71 -12.27 1.46 -12.89
CA THR A 71 -12.63 0.46 -11.88
C THR A 71 -13.98 0.82 -11.28
N ASN A 72 -14.92 -0.13 -11.32
CA ASN A 72 -16.15 -0.07 -10.56
C ASN A 72 -16.04 -1.07 -9.43
N GLU A 73 -16.10 -0.59 -8.19
CA GLU A 73 -15.95 -1.42 -7.00
C GLU A 73 -17.15 -1.21 -6.06
N PHE A 74 -17.69 -2.32 -5.58
CA PHE A 74 -18.65 -2.36 -4.49
C PHE A 74 -18.07 -3.18 -3.36
N ARG A 75 -18.03 -2.61 -2.15
CA ARG A 75 -17.69 -3.31 -0.90
C ARG A 75 -18.78 -3.11 0.12
N ARG A 76 -19.07 -4.15 0.91
CA ARG A 76 -19.96 -4.06 2.05
C ARG A 76 -19.52 -5.03 3.14
N GLY A 77 -19.28 -4.50 4.34
CA GLY A 77 -19.08 -5.24 5.59
C GLY A 77 -20.25 -5.00 6.55
N GLY A 78 -20.29 -5.76 7.63
CA GLY A 78 -21.34 -5.70 8.64
C GLY A 78 -22.21 -6.94 8.67
N ASN A 79 -23.50 -6.79 8.86
CA ASN A 79 -24.46 -7.90 8.95
C ASN A 79 -25.68 -7.72 8.03
N LYS A 80 -26.63 -8.67 8.07
CA LYS A 80 -27.94 -8.61 7.38
C LYS A 80 -27.82 -8.15 5.91
N PHE A 81 -26.98 -8.83 5.12
CA PHE A 81 -26.61 -8.41 3.75
C PHE A 81 -27.76 -8.35 2.75
N ASP A 82 -28.92 -8.89 3.09
CA ASP A 82 -30.14 -8.88 2.26
C ASP A 82 -31.01 -7.64 2.49
N LEU A 83 -30.71 -6.84 3.52
CA LEU A 83 -31.43 -5.61 3.85
C LEU A 83 -30.69 -4.38 3.32
N GLU A 84 -31.38 -3.23 3.26
CA GLU A 84 -30.72 -1.95 2.97
C GLU A 84 -29.73 -1.58 4.09
N PRO A 85 -28.68 -0.81 3.79
CA PRO A 85 -27.64 -0.48 4.79
C PRO A 85 -28.20 0.12 6.09
N PHE A 86 -29.17 1.01 6.01
CA PHE A 86 -29.78 1.67 7.16
C PHE A 86 -30.77 0.79 7.96
N GLU A 87 -31.07 -0.41 7.49
CA GLU A 87 -31.93 -1.39 8.17
C GLU A 87 -31.12 -2.41 8.98
N THR A 88 -29.80 -2.29 8.96
CA THR A 88 -28.89 -3.23 9.60
C THR A 88 -28.39 -2.73 10.94
N ASP A 89 -27.82 -3.62 11.75
CA ASP A 89 -27.24 -3.22 13.03
C ASP A 89 -25.94 -2.46 12.82
N ILE A 90 -25.09 -2.93 11.85
CA ILE A 90 -23.89 -2.24 11.41
C ILE A 90 -23.69 -2.49 9.92
N THR A 91 -23.39 -1.45 9.18
CA THR A 91 -22.92 -1.58 7.78
C THR A 91 -21.85 -0.54 7.45
N GLU A 92 -20.77 -1.02 6.89
CA GLU A 92 -19.81 -0.23 6.10
C GLU A 92 -19.97 -0.60 4.64
N GLN A 93 -20.40 0.35 3.82
CA GLN A 93 -20.59 0.12 2.39
C GLN A 93 -19.95 1.23 1.58
N THR A 94 -19.26 0.85 0.50
CA THR A 94 -18.73 1.79 -0.49
C THR A 94 -19.02 1.33 -1.91
N LYS A 95 -19.37 2.28 -2.76
CA LYS A 95 -19.42 2.13 -4.22
C LYS A 95 -18.46 3.14 -4.82
N HIS A 96 -17.40 2.67 -5.46
CA HIS A 96 -16.41 3.49 -6.13
C HIS A 96 -16.56 3.39 -7.65
N VAL A 97 -16.46 4.52 -8.32
CA VAL A 97 -16.20 4.62 -9.75
C VAL A 97 -14.90 5.41 -9.91
N ILE A 98 -13.84 4.73 -10.30
CA ILE A 98 -12.51 5.32 -10.45
C ILE A 98 -12.17 5.32 -11.93
N ASN A 99 -11.86 6.50 -12.49
CA ASN A 99 -11.35 6.67 -13.83
C ASN A 99 -9.99 7.32 -13.75
N SER A 100 -8.98 6.73 -14.39
CA SER A 100 -7.65 7.27 -14.44
C SER A 100 -7.04 7.17 -15.83
N GLY A 101 -6.19 8.11 -16.18
CA GLY A 101 -5.50 8.12 -17.44
C GLY A 101 -4.17 8.83 -17.36
N GLY A 102 -3.29 8.53 -18.30
CA GLY A 102 -1.98 9.14 -18.40
C GLY A 102 -1.52 9.28 -19.84
N LEU A 103 -0.83 10.36 -20.12
CA LEU A 103 -0.19 10.65 -21.40
C LEU A 103 1.29 10.94 -21.14
N SER A 104 2.18 10.31 -21.91
CA SER A 104 3.60 10.65 -21.89
C SER A 104 4.15 10.81 -23.30
N TYR A 105 5.09 11.73 -23.44
CA TYR A 105 5.85 11.95 -24.66
C TYR A 105 7.35 11.95 -24.35
N ASP A 106 8.05 10.97 -24.90
CA ASP A 106 9.49 10.82 -24.78
C ASP A 106 10.18 11.20 -26.08
N ILE A 107 11.21 12.02 -26.00
CA ILE A 107 12.07 12.44 -27.11
C ILE A 107 13.50 12.03 -26.78
N PHE A 108 14.17 11.38 -27.72
CA PHE A 108 15.57 10.95 -27.61
C PHE A 108 16.42 11.62 -28.69
N TRP A 109 17.69 11.85 -28.39
CA TRP A 109 18.67 12.34 -29.37
C TRP A 109 20.09 11.91 -29.03
N LYS A 110 21.03 12.16 -29.94
CA LYS A 110 22.42 11.71 -29.81
C LYS A 110 22.53 10.22 -29.45
N GLU A 111 21.92 9.37 -30.29
CA GLU A 111 21.98 7.91 -30.10
C GLU A 111 21.46 7.47 -28.72
N TYR A 112 20.33 8.03 -28.28
CA TYR A 112 19.70 7.77 -26.97
C TYR A 112 20.52 8.22 -25.74
N LYS A 113 21.62 8.97 -25.93
CA LYS A 113 22.36 9.54 -24.79
C LYS A 113 21.55 10.56 -24.00
N HIS A 114 20.60 11.20 -24.63
CA HIS A 114 19.73 12.21 -24.02
C HIS A 114 18.26 11.84 -24.19
N LYS A 115 17.48 12.10 -23.15
CA LYS A 115 16.03 11.90 -23.12
C LYS A 115 15.35 13.11 -22.50
N LEU A 116 14.27 13.59 -23.12
CA LEU A 116 13.33 14.53 -22.54
C LEU A 116 11.96 13.84 -22.48
N SER A 117 11.36 13.84 -21.32
CA SER A 117 10.04 13.27 -21.07
C SER A 117 9.08 14.34 -20.62
N PHE A 118 7.91 14.41 -21.22
CA PHE A 118 6.75 15.13 -20.70
C PHE A 118 5.69 14.11 -20.33
N TYR A 119 5.04 14.29 -19.19
CA TYR A 119 3.99 13.40 -18.74
C TYR A 119 2.88 14.13 -18.02
N SER A 120 1.70 13.56 -18.12
CA SER A 120 0.53 13.98 -17.35
C SER A 120 -0.27 12.77 -16.94
N SER A 121 -0.91 12.85 -15.78
CA SER A 121 -1.87 11.85 -15.31
C SER A 121 -3.05 12.53 -14.65
N VAL A 122 -4.21 11.88 -14.70
CA VAL A 122 -5.43 12.33 -14.04
C VAL A 122 -6.14 11.11 -13.45
N GLN A 123 -6.66 11.26 -12.24
CA GLN A 123 -7.57 10.31 -11.63
C GLN A 123 -8.78 11.04 -11.06
N HIS A 124 -9.96 10.54 -11.38
CA HIS A 124 -11.21 10.98 -10.81
C HIS A 124 -11.88 9.81 -10.09
N THR A 125 -12.23 10.00 -8.83
CA THR A 125 -12.94 9.04 -7.99
C THR A 125 -14.27 9.61 -7.55
N ASP A 126 -15.35 8.94 -7.89
CA ASP A 126 -16.68 9.11 -7.29
C ASP A 126 -16.91 7.97 -6.31
N ARG A 127 -17.21 8.28 -5.05
CA ARG A 127 -17.55 7.32 -4.02
C ARG A 127 -18.89 7.67 -3.39
N ASN A 128 -19.80 6.71 -3.36
CA ASN A 128 -20.96 6.73 -2.49
C ASN A 128 -20.68 5.76 -1.34
N SER A 129 -20.91 6.20 -0.11
CA SER A 129 -20.64 5.42 1.10
C SER A 129 -21.85 5.38 2.03
N TYR A 130 -21.87 4.38 2.87
CA TYR A 130 -22.69 4.31 4.06
C TYR A 130 -21.81 3.78 5.19
N TYR A 131 -21.71 4.51 6.28
CA TYR A 131 -20.97 4.11 7.49
C TYR A 131 -21.90 4.34 8.69
N GLY A 132 -22.68 3.34 9.03
CA GLY A 132 -23.69 3.47 10.05
C GLY A 132 -23.87 2.26 10.94
N ALA A 133 -24.32 2.52 12.14
CA ALA A 133 -24.74 1.55 13.13
C ALA A 133 -26.13 1.89 13.64
N GLN A 134 -26.79 0.94 14.32
CA GLN A 134 -28.07 1.14 15.00
C GLN A 134 -29.16 1.69 14.07
N GLN A 135 -29.18 1.23 12.82
CA GLN A 135 -30.21 1.58 11.81
C GLN A 135 -30.27 3.10 11.50
N ASN A 136 -29.13 3.77 11.49
CA ASN A 136 -29.07 5.20 11.22
C ASN A 136 -29.40 5.51 9.74
N PRO A 137 -30.52 6.21 9.42
CA PRO A 137 -30.90 6.53 8.05
C PRO A 137 -30.02 7.61 7.41
N ASP A 138 -29.27 8.37 8.20
CA ASP A 138 -28.54 9.57 7.78
C ASP A 138 -27.03 9.31 7.55
N ALA A 139 -26.57 8.07 7.72
CA ALA A 139 -25.16 7.69 7.62
C ALA A 139 -24.60 7.57 6.17
N TYR A 140 -25.29 8.15 5.21
CA TYR A 140 -24.86 8.18 3.81
C TYR A 140 -23.86 9.30 3.54
N GLY A 141 -22.85 8.98 2.73
CA GLY A 141 -21.82 9.92 2.31
C GLY A 141 -21.56 9.89 0.82
N LYS A 142 -21.00 10.98 0.33
CA LYS A 142 -20.55 11.12 -1.03
C LYS A 142 -19.21 11.83 -1.09
N THR A 143 -18.24 11.20 -1.77
CA THR A 143 -16.90 11.77 -1.95
C THR A 143 -16.60 11.92 -3.44
N LYS A 144 -16.06 13.07 -3.82
CA LYS A 144 -15.45 13.30 -5.12
C LYS A 144 -14.00 13.68 -4.92
N ASP A 145 -13.11 13.00 -5.60
CA ASP A 145 -11.68 13.30 -5.58
C ASP A 145 -11.17 13.41 -7.02
N LEU A 146 -10.47 14.50 -7.30
CA LEU A 146 -9.77 14.73 -8.57
C LEU A 146 -8.31 15.01 -8.29
N THR A 147 -7.46 14.10 -8.71
CA THR A 147 -6.00 14.26 -8.67
C THR A 147 -5.45 14.35 -10.08
N TRP A 148 -4.61 15.35 -10.35
CA TRP A 148 -3.88 15.40 -11.60
C TRP A 148 -2.44 15.85 -11.37
N VAL A 149 -1.56 15.37 -12.25
CA VAL A 149 -0.12 15.63 -12.22
C VAL A 149 0.33 15.98 -13.62
N VAL A 150 1.21 16.98 -13.75
CA VAL A 150 1.95 17.27 -14.98
C VAL A 150 3.42 17.43 -14.64
N GLY A 151 4.30 16.95 -15.50
CA GLY A 151 5.73 17.07 -15.26
C GLY A 151 6.57 16.96 -16.52
N GLY A 152 7.82 17.36 -16.36
CA GLY A 152 8.85 17.21 -17.37
C GLY A 152 10.17 16.78 -16.73
N MET A 153 10.89 15.90 -17.40
CA MET A 153 12.15 15.36 -16.91
C MET A 153 13.16 15.24 -18.06
N TYR A 154 14.35 15.71 -17.82
CA TYR A 154 15.51 15.52 -18.68
C TYR A 154 16.48 14.51 -18.07
N VAL A 155 16.97 13.58 -18.87
CA VAL A 155 18.05 12.64 -18.53
C VAL A 155 19.14 12.75 -19.60
N GLY A 156 20.37 12.98 -19.19
CA GLY A 156 21.52 13.07 -20.09
C GLY A 156 22.70 12.25 -19.60
N ASN A 157 23.26 11.44 -20.51
CA ASN A 157 24.50 10.71 -20.27
C ASN A 157 25.66 11.51 -20.87
N PHE A 158 26.59 11.89 -20.02
CA PHE A 158 27.76 12.71 -20.36
C PHE A 158 29.04 11.90 -20.17
N GLU A 159 29.99 12.08 -21.07
CA GLU A 159 31.30 11.40 -21.00
C GLU A 159 32.10 11.89 -19.78
N LYS A 160 31.88 13.13 -19.36
CA LYS A 160 32.50 13.71 -18.17
C LYS A 160 31.65 14.82 -17.59
N VAL A 161 31.35 14.73 -16.29
CA VAL A 161 30.83 15.82 -15.47
C VAL A 161 31.72 15.91 -14.23
N LEU A 162 32.40 17.03 -14.04
CA LEU A 162 33.44 17.24 -13.03
C LEU A 162 34.62 16.29 -13.21
N PHE A 163 34.54 15.07 -12.68
CA PHE A 163 35.68 14.14 -12.59
C PHE A 163 35.47 12.79 -13.29
N SER A 164 34.22 12.41 -13.67
CA SER A 164 33.96 11.10 -14.28
C SER A 164 32.78 11.14 -15.26
N PRO A 165 32.55 10.07 -16.05
CA PRO A 165 31.31 9.87 -16.78
C PRO A 165 30.11 9.95 -15.81
N ALA A 166 29.02 10.54 -16.28
CA ALA A 166 27.88 10.75 -15.40
C ALA A 166 26.54 10.71 -16.15
N THR A 167 25.51 10.37 -15.39
CA THR A 167 24.11 10.54 -15.79
C THR A 167 23.50 11.66 -14.99
N PHE A 168 23.19 12.76 -15.66
CA PHE A 168 22.49 13.90 -15.07
C PHE A 168 20.99 13.77 -15.28
N THR A 169 20.21 14.04 -14.23
CA THR A 169 18.75 14.06 -14.29
C THR A 169 18.22 15.32 -13.61
N ALA A 170 17.33 16.04 -14.28
CA ALA A 170 16.62 17.18 -13.72
C ALA A 170 15.16 17.14 -14.15
N GLY A 171 14.26 17.58 -13.30
CA GLY A 171 12.84 17.60 -13.62
C GLY A 171 12.06 18.55 -12.74
N MET A 172 10.84 18.83 -13.19
CA MET A 172 9.85 19.58 -12.45
C MET A 172 8.48 18.91 -12.59
N GLU A 173 7.67 19.08 -11.56
CA GLU A 173 6.36 18.45 -11.45
C GLU A 173 5.40 19.37 -10.72
N TYR A 174 4.17 19.41 -11.18
CA TYR A 174 3.08 20.05 -10.46
C TYR A 174 1.96 19.04 -10.26
N GLN A 175 1.49 18.93 -9.03
CA GLN A 175 0.37 18.08 -8.62
C GLN A 175 -0.73 18.93 -8.01
N ASN A 176 -1.98 18.58 -8.32
CA ASN A 176 -3.16 19.09 -7.63
C ASN A 176 -4.04 17.92 -7.24
N ASN A 177 -4.55 17.95 -6.01
CA ASN A 177 -5.60 17.08 -5.51
C ASN A 177 -6.73 17.95 -4.97
N SER A 178 -7.93 17.76 -5.48
CA SER A 178 -9.14 18.46 -5.02
C SER A 178 -10.17 17.44 -4.58
N LEU A 179 -10.50 17.47 -3.29
CA LEU A 179 -11.38 16.53 -2.65
C LEU A 179 -12.58 17.27 -2.03
N HIS A 180 -13.77 16.70 -2.22
CA HIS A 180 -14.99 17.11 -1.54
C HIS A 180 -15.70 15.89 -0.98
N ASP A 181 -15.81 15.84 0.35
CA ASP A 181 -16.44 14.75 1.09
C ASP A 181 -17.62 15.27 1.92
N ILE A 182 -18.78 14.66 1.70
CA ILE A 182 -20.04 15.08 2.31
C ILE A 182 -20.68 13.89 3.04
N MET A 183 -21.02 14.09 4.31
CA MET A 183 -21.85 13.20 5.14
C MET A 183 -22.79 14.06 5.98
N LEU A 184 -23.91 14.49 5.40
CA LEU A 184 -24.77 15.51 6.01
C LEU A 184 -25.43 15.04 7.30
N GLY A 185 -25.71 13.75 7.47
CA GLY A 185 -26.23 13.20 8.71
C GLY A 185 -25.26 13.32 9.90
N TYR A 186 -23.96 13.43 9.61
CA TYR A 186 -22.90 13.71 10.60
C TYR A 186 -22.43 15.17 10.52
N HIS A 187 -23.18 16.05 9.87
CA HIS A 187 -22.84 17.48 9.67
C HIS A 187 -21.44 17.69 9.05
N ARG A 188 -21.01 16.75 8.22
CA ARG A 188 -19.69 16.79 7.58
C ARG A 188 -19.80 17.26 6.14
N ASP A 189 -19.19 18.40 5.85
CA ASP A 189 -18.93 18.93 4.50
C ASP A 189 -17.49 19.42 4.46
N MET A 190 -16.59 18.56 3.94
CA MET A 190 -15.16 18.83 3.95
C MET A 190 -14.64 19.02 2.53
N LYS A 191 -13.93 20.11 2.32
CA LYS A 191 -13.20 20.42 1.08
C LYS A 191 -11.73 20.53 1.37
N GLN A 192 -10.93 19.84 0.60
CA GLN A 192 -9.47 19.89 0.66
C GLN A 192 -8.89 20.12 -0.72
N ASP A 193 -8.02 21.12 -0.86
CA ASP A 193 -7.31 21.43 -2.10
C ASP A 193 -5.81 21.44 -1.79
N VAL A 194 -5.09 20.47 -2.34
CA VAL A 194 -3.65 20.28 -2.15
C VAL A 194 -2.94 20.55 -3.45
N ARG A 195 -1.99 21.47 -3.43
CA ARG A 195 -1.17 21.84 -4.57
C ARG A 195 0.30 21.75 -4.23
N ILE A 196 1.05 21.00 -5.03
CA ILE A 196 2.48 20.81 -4.84
C ILE A 196 3.19 21.15 -6.14
N ALA A 197 4.14 22.07 -6.08
CA ALA A 197 5.07 22.36 -7.16
C ALA A 197 6.47 21.93 -6.71
N GLY A 198 7.08 20.99 -7.43
CA GLY A 198 8.39 20.45 -7.09
C GLY A 198 9.38 20.49 -8.23
N GLY A 199 10.64 20.70 -7.91
CA GLY A 199 11.76 20.60 -8.84
C GLY A 199 12.88 19.78 -8.23
N PHE A 200 13.56 18.98 -9.04
CA PHE A 200 14.67 18.18 -8.57
C PHE A 200 15.83 18.14 -9.54
N VAL A 201 17.00 17.93 -9.00
CA VAL A 201 18.23 17.70 -9.76
C VAL A 201 19.05 16.62 -9.05
N GLN A 202 19.64 15.74 -9.85
CA GLN A 202 20.59 14.75 -9.37
C GLN A 202 21.64 14.44 -10.44
N ASN A 203 22.78 13.97 -9.97
CA ASN A 203 23.83 13.44 -10.82
C ASN A 203 24.36 12.12 -10.27
N GLU A 204 24.59 11.17 -11.16
CA GLU A 204 25.21 9.87 -10.87
C GLU A 204 26.55 9.83 -11.56
N TRP A 205 27.65 9.84 -10.78
CA TRP A 205 29.03 9.71 -11.27
C TRP A 205 29.47 8.25 -11.26
N LYS A 206 29.96 7.79 -12.41
CA LYS A 206 30.42 6.41 -12.60
C LYS A 206 31.95 6.37 -12.63
N MET A 207 32.52 5.90 -11.53
CA MET A 207 33.96 5.71 -11.37
C MET A 207 34.22 4.20 -11.34
N ASN A 208 35.30 3.71 -11.86
CA ASN A 208 35.64 2.28 -11.98
C ASN A 208 34.83 1.32 -11.06
N ARG A 209 35.09 1.36 -9.74
CA ARG A 209 34.43 0.52 -8.73
C ARG A 209 33.39 1.24 -7.87
N PHE A 210 33.25 2.55 -8.06
CA PHE A 210 32.35 3.38 -7.28
C PHE A 210 31.32 4.05 -8.18
N ILE A 211 30.08 4.11 -7.69
CA ILE A 211 29.04 4.95 -8.29
C ILE A 211 28.52 5.85 -7.17
N LEU A 212 28.63 7.15 -7.37
CA LEU A 212 28.11 8.16 -6.45
C LEU A 212 26.90 8.84 -7.09
N LEU A 213 25.76 8.79 -6.43
CA LEU A 213 24.60 9.60 -6.77
C LEU A 213 24.38 10.64 -5.68
N ALA A 214 24.26 11.89 -6.07
CA ALA A 214 23.84 12.96 -5.18
C ALA A 214 22.78 13.82 -5.89
N GLY A 215 21.81 14.28 -5.13
CA GLY A 215 20.74 15.10 -5.64
C GLY A 215 19.89 15.70 -4.54
N PHE A 216 19.01 16.59 -4.93
CA PHE A 216 18.02 17.17 -4.04
C PHE A 216 16.74 17.51 -4.80
N ARG A 217 15.65 17.60 -4.04
CA ARG A 217 14.34 18.08 -4.48
C ARG A 217 13.91 19.25 -3.59
N VAL A 218 13.24 20.20 -4.19
CA VAL A 218 12.58 21.31 -3.48
C VAL A 218 11.12 21.28 -3.85
N ASP A 219 10.25 21.26 -2.83
CA ASP A 219 8.80 21.27 -2.99
C ASP A 219 8.19 22.50 -2.31
N SER A 220 7.27 23.15 -3.01
CA SER A 220 6.36 24.16 -2.48
C SER A 220 4.98 23.54 -2.34
N HIS A 221 4.42 23.55 -1.15
CA HIS A 221 3.14 22.96 -0.80
C HIS A 221 2.21 24.05 -0.26
N ASN A 222 0.97 24.11 -0.73
CA ASN A 222 0.05 25.20 -0.32
C ASN A 222 -0.38 25.20 1.15
N LEU A 223 -0.20 24.05 1.85
CA LEU A 223 -0.48 23.94 3.29
C LEU A 223 0.77 24.09 4.17
N ILE A 224 1.90 24.50 3.61
CA ILE A 224 3.18 24.64 4.31
C ILE A 224 3.82 25.95 3.89
N ASP A 225 4.16 26.81 4.84
CA ASP A 225 4.66 28.16 4.57
C ASP A 225 6.04 28.18 3.90
N ASN A 226 6.91 27.23 4.25
CA ASN A 226 8.28 27.20 3.75
C ASN A 226 8.50 26.09 2.73
N PRO A 227 9.29 26.34 1.68
CA PRO A 227 9.72 25.28 0.76
C PRO A 227 10.43 24.15 1.51
N ILE A 228 10.16 22.92 1.09
CA ILE A 228 10.73 21.71 1.70
C ILE A 228 11.91 21.26 0.85
N PHE A 229 13.05 21.09 1.48
CA PHE A 229 14.28 20.63 0.86
C PHE A 229 14.57 19.18 1.22
N SER A 230 14.66 18.30 0.21
CA SER A 230 14.85 16.86 0.36
C SER A 230 16.12 16.38 -0.36
N PRO A 231 17.28 16.39 0.30
CA PRO A 231 18.53 15.88 -0.24
C PRO A 231 18.58 14.35 -0.18
N ARG A 232 19.39 13.76 -1.08
CA ARG A 232 19.75 12.35 -1.07
C ARG A 232 21.17 12.11 -1.57
N VAL A 233 21.82 11.12 -0.98
CA VAL A 233 23.14 10.65 -1.41
C VAL A 233 23.13 9.13 -1.39
N ASN A 234 23.69 8.52 -2.43
CA ASN A 234 23.89 7.06 -2.50
C ASN A 234 25.29 6.78 -3.00
N LEU A 235 26.02 5.95 -2.28
CA LEU A 235 27.34 5.46 -2.67
C LEU A 235 27.27 3.95 -2.86
N LEU A 236 27.57 3.49 -4.06
CA LEU A 236 27.71 2.08 -4.39
C LEU A 236 29.19 1.76 -4.64
N TYR A 237 29.67 0.70 -4.01
CA TYR A 237 30.99 0.12 -4.20
C TYR A 237 30.88 -1.27 -4.78
N LYS A 238 31.46 -1.49 -5.96
CA LYS A 238 31.50 -2.77 -6.70
C LYS A 238 32.94 -3.22 -6.89
N PRO A 239 33.57 -3.87 -5.91
CA PRO A 239 34.93 -4.38 -6.07
C PRO A 239 35.04 -5.49 -7.10
N THR A 240 33.97 -6.28 -7.27
CA THR A 240 33.84 -7.37 -8.24
C THR A 240 32.43 -7.41 -8.81
N ASP A 241 32.21 -8.19 -9.87
CA ASP A 241 30.86 -8.42 -10.43
C ASP A 241 29.95 -9.24 -9.50
N LYS A 242 30.55 -9.90 -8.51
CA LYS A 242 29.85 -10.78 -7.57
C LYS A 242 29.52 -10.13 -6.23
N PHE A 243 30.11 -8.99 -5.94
CA PHE A 243 29.95 -8.31 -4.65
C PHE A 243 29.72 -6.82 -4.86
N GLN A 244 28.73 -6.28 -4.16
CA GLN A 244 28.51 -4.84 -4.07
C GLN A 244 28.09 -4.44 -2.65
N ALA A 245 28.51 -3.26 -2.26
CA ALA A 245 28.09 -2.61 -1.02
C ALA A 245 27.50 -1.25 -1.32
N ARG A 246 26.43 -0.87 -0.62
CA ARG A 246 25.74 0.39 -0.82
C ARG A 246 25.50 1.09 0.49
N LEU A 247 25.71 2.40 0.50
CA LEU A 247 25.31 3.30 1.58
C LEU A 247 24.36 4.34 1.01
N THR A 248 23.25 4.56 1.70
CA THR A 248 22.23 5.53 1.29
C THR A 248 21.87 6.43 2.45
N TRP A 249 21.75 7.71 2.16
CA TRP A 249 21.12 8.69 3.02
C TRP A 249 20.09 9.46 2.23
N SER A 250 18.90 9.66 2.80
CA SER A 250 17.83 10.46 2.20
C SER A 250 16.94 11.07 3.26
N THR A 251 16.32 12.19 2.93
CA THR A 251 15.26 12.80 3.72
C THR A 251 13.94 12.74 2.98
N GLY A 252 12.85 12.81 3.72
CA GLY A 252 11.49 12.88 3.17
C GLY A 252 10.59 13.69 4.09
N PHE A 253 9.39 13.97 3.63
CA PHE A 253 8.38 14.68 4.40
C PHE A 253 6.98 14.14 4.12
N ARG A 254 6.06 14.41 5.05
CA ARG A 254 4.62 14.23 4.86
C ARG A 254 3.91 15.52 5.25
N ALA A 255 3.08 16.02 4.32
CA ALA A 255 2.34 17.25 4.53
C ALA A 255 1.13 17.06 5.47
N PRO A 256 0.70 18.09 6.20
CA PRO A 256 -0.48 18.05 7.06
C PRO A 256 -1.74 18.07 6.20
N GLN A 257 -2.36 16.90 6.02
CA GLN A 257 -3.62 16.76 5.30
C GLN A 257 -4.70 16.24 6.26
N ALA A 258 -5.91 16.79 6.19
CA ALA A 258 -6.99 16.39 7.07
C ALA A 258 -7.63 15.05 6.67
N TYR A 259 -7.46 14.63 5.43
CA TYR A 259 -8.23 13.53 4.85
C TYR A 259 -7.48 12.23 4.56
N ASP A 260 -6.14 12.19 4.60
CA ASP A 260 -5.37 11.07 4.07
C ASP A 260 -5.62 9.70 4.73
N GLU A 261 -5.87 9.68 6.03
CA GLU A 261 -5.92 8.43 6.80
C GLU A 261 -7.24 8.24 7.56
N ASP A 262 -8.06 9.28 7.62
CA ASP A 262 -9.22 9.33 8.48
C ASP A 262 -10.53 9.04 7.73
N LEU A 263 -10.42 8.34 6.62
CA LEU A 263 -11.54 7.89 5.80
C LEU A 263 -12.46 6.87 6.48
N HIS A 264 -11.94 6.17 7.47
CA HIS A 264 -12.71 5.36 8.39
C HIS A 264 -13.21 6.23 9.55
N VAL A 265 -14.16 7.08 9.23
CA VAL A 265 -14.63 8.14 10.11
C VAL A 265 -15.64 7.66 11.12
N THR A 266 -15.87 6.40 11.20
CA THR A 266 -16.79 5.91 12.19
C THR A 266 -16.10 4.84 13.02
N ALA A 267 -15.83 5.16 14.28
CA ALA A 267 -16.08 4.17 15.29
C ALA A 267 -17.45 3.58 14.97
N VAL A 268 -17.52 2.27 14.83
CA VAL A 268 -18.78 1.54 14.66
C VAL A 268 -19.63 1.79 15.90
N GLY A 269 -20.39 2.85 15.92
CA GLY A 269 -21.13 3.37 17.05
C GLY A 269 -22.01 4.57 16.65
N GLY A 270 -21.82 5.08 15.42
CA GLY A 270 -22.63 6.17 14.87
C GLY A 270 -22.25 7.58 15.35
N GLU A 271 -21.09 7.75 16.00
CA GLU A 271 -20.56 9.07 16.32
C GLU A 271 -19.78 9.64 15.13
N GLY A 272 -20.14 10.83 14.69
CA GLY A 272 -19.36 11.59 13.72
C GLY A 272 -18.04 12.06 14.36
N VAL A 273 -16.91 11.80 13.73
CA VAL A 273 -15.62 12.36 14.12
C VAL A 273 -15.22 13.43 13.13
N LEU A 274 -15.02 14.65 13.62
CA LEU A 274 -14.51 15.78 12.83
C LEU A 274 -13.04 15.99 13.13
N ILE A 275 -12.22 16.06 12.08
CA ILE A 275 -10.79 16.30 12.23
C ILE A 275 -10.46 17.72 11.81
N LYS A 276 -9.84 18.46 12.72
CA LYS A 276 -9.29 19.79 12.48
C LYS A 276 -7.76 19.72 12.46
N LEU A 277 -7.15 20.61 11.71
CA LEU A 277 -5.69 20.79 11.74
C LEU A 277 -5.37 21.85 12.78
N ALA A 278 -4.36 21.59 13.62
CA ALA A 278 -3.84 22.57 14.58
C ALA A 278 -3.23 23.77 13.86
N ASP A 279 -3.34 24.94 14.46
CA ASP A 279 -2.65 26.13 13.97
C ASP A 279 -1.13 25.91 14.01
N GLY A 280 -0.43 26.29 12.94
CA GLY A 280 1.01 26.13 12.84
C GLY A 280 1.52 24.69 12.73
N LEU A 281 0.67 23.76 12.27
CA LEU A 281 1.03 22.36 12.06
C LEU A 281 2.19 22.24 11.05
N LYS A 282 3.26 21.59 11.48
CA LYS A 282 4.47 21.36 10.68
C LYS A 282 4.36 20.06 9.90
N PRO A 283 5.01 19.92 8.74
CA PRO A 283 5.15 18.63 8.10
C PRO A 283 5.94 17.64 8.95
N GLU A 284 5.60 16.37 8.88
CA GLU A 284 6.47 15.32 9.40
C GLU A 284 7.74 15.25 8.55
N HIS A 285 8.88 15.05 9.20
CA HIS A 285 10.16 14.89 8.53
C HIS A 285 10.78 13.52 8.81
N SER A 286 11.38 12.92 7.79
CA SER A 286 12.15 11.69 7.94
C SER A 286 13.60 11.88 7.56
N ASN A 287 14.48 11.23 8.34
CA ASN A 287 15.90 11.03 8.04
C ASN A 287 16.17 9.53 8.00
N SER A 288 16.57 9.02 6.82
CA SER A 288 16.79 7.61 6.60
C SER A 288 18.23 7.33 6.20
N PHE A 289 18.81 6.33 6.85
CA PHE A 289 20.13 5.79 6.54
C PHE A 289 19.99 4.29 6.30
N SER A 290 20.61 3.77 5.24
CA SER A 290 20.75 2.33 5.05
C SER A 290 22.13 1.97 4.52
N GLY A 291 22.57 0.78 4.92
CA GLY A 291 23.77 0.16 4.41
C GLY A 291 23.50 -1.29 4.05
N SER A 292 23.87 -1.69 2.84
CA SER A 292 23.64 -3.06 2.38
C SER A 292 24.88 -3.65 1.72
N VAL A 293 24.98 -4.97 1.81
CA VAL A 293 25.92 -5.79 1.05
C VAL A 293 25.14 -6.84 0.27
N ASP A 294 25.50 -7.01 -0.99
CA ASP A 294 24.88 -7.95 -1.91
C ASP A 294 25.97 -8.82 -2.51
N TRP A 295 25.79 -10.13 -2.38
CA TRP A 295 26.71 -11.12 -2.90
C TRP A 295 25.96 -12.07 -3.82
N THR A 296 26.49 -12.22 -5.04
CA THR A 296 25.97 -13.14 -6.05
C THR A 296 27.04 -14.13 -6.47
N ALA A 297 26.72 -15.41 -6.48
CA ALA A 297 27.67 -16.45 -6.86
C ALA A 297 26.98 -17.60 -7.61
N ASN A 298 27.78 -18.29 -8.45
CA ASN A 298 27.42 -19.59 -8.97
C ASN A 298 28.27 -20.65 -8.24
N ILE A 299 27.60 -21.57 -7.55
CA ILE A 299 28.23 -22.67 -6.79
C ILE A 299 27.82 -23.97 -7.46
N GLY A 300 28.69 -24.50 -8.36
CA GLY A 300 28.31 -25.58 -9.24
C GLY A 300 27.16 -25.17 -10.17
N HIS A 301 26.06 -25.90 -10.14
CA HIS A 301 24.84 -25.61 -10.91
C HIS A 301 23.86 -24.66 -10.20
N TRP A 302 24.19 -24.23 -8.99
CA TRP A 302 23.35 -23.34 -8.20
C TRP A 302 23.71 -21.88 -8.41
N GLN A 303 22.71 -21.06 -8.66
CA GLN A 303 22.81 -19.60 -8.65
C GLN A 303 22.35 -19.10 -7.30
N THR A 304 23.16 -18.27 -6.65
CA THR A 304 22.91 -17.76 -5.31
C THR A 304 23.00 -16.24 -5.29
N ASN A 305 22.08 -15.60 -4.60
CA ASN A 305 22.18 -14.19 -4.23
C ASN A 305 21.84 -14.04 -2.75
N LEU A 306 22.64 -13.27 -2.03
CA LEU A 306 22.44 -12.95 -0.62
C LEU A 306 22.58 -11.44 -0.43
N LEU A 307 21.54 -10.82 0.10
CA LEU A 307 21.49 -9.41 0.47
C LEU A 307 21.33 -9.28 1.99
N LEU A 308 22.21 -8.52 2.62
CA LEU A 308 22.08 -8.08 4.02
C LEU A 308 22.01 -6.56 4.02
N GLU A 309 21.00 -6.00 4.67
CA GLU A 309 20.79 -4.56 4.81
C GLU A 309 20.54 -4.21 6.27
N ALA A 310 21.22 -3.18 6.77
CA ALA A 310 20.87 -2.51 8.02
C ALA A 310 20.27 -1.14 7.69
N PHE A 311 19.21 -0.77 8.40
CA PHE A 311 18.50 0.49 8.17
C PHE A 311 18.16 1.20 9.49
N TYR A 312 18.06 2.52 9.39
CA TYR A 312 17.60 3.41 10.45
C TYR A 312 16.79 4.54 9.83
N THR A 313 15.58 4.78 10.33
CA THR A 313 14.73 5.92 9.97
C THR A 313 14.29 6.64 11.23
N GLY A 314 14.65 7.90 11.32
CA GLY A 314 14.12 8.84 12.31
C GLY A 314 12.96 9.61 11.71
N LEU A 315 11.84 9.66 12.44
CA LEU A 315 10.67 10.50 12.15
C LEU A 315 10.58 11.58 13.20
N ASP A 316 10.43 12.82 12.79
CA ASP A 316 10.27 13.97 13.66
C ASP A 316 8.96 14.70 13.31
N ASP A 317 8.35 15.36 14.30
CA ASP A 317 7.06 16.05 14.17
C ASP A 317 5.91 15.12 13.70
N VAL A 318 5.90 13.86 14.16
CA VAL A 318 4.90 12.84 13.76
C VAL A 318 3.48 13.30 14.09
N PHE A 319 2.54 13.12 13.18
CA PHE A 319 1.15 13.50 13.42
C PHE A 319 0.48 12.59 14.43
N VAL A 320 -0.21 13.21 15.38
CA VAL A 320 -1.08 12.55 16.34
C VAL A 320 -2.46 13.20 16.28
N LEU A 321 -3.49 12.41 16.62
CA LEU A 321 -4.87 12.90 16.77
C LEU A 321 -5.20 12.97 18.26
N GLU A 322 -5.63 14.12 18.72
CA GLU A 322 -6.04 14.35 20.09
C GLU A 322 -7.48 14.86 20.13
N LYS A 323 -8.31 14.27 20.99
CA LYS A 323 -9.67 14.71 21.20
C LYS A 323 -9.67 16.07 21.90
N ILE A 324 -10.30 17.07 21.29
CA ILE A 324 -10.38 18.43 21.82
C ILE A 324 -11.80 18.79 22.33
N GLY A 325 -12.77 17.92 22.12
CA GLY A 325 -14.13 18.14 22.59
C GLY A 325 -15.20 17.57 21.66
N GLN A 326 -16.38 18.15 21.74
CA GLN A 326 -17.51 17.87 20.85
C GLN A 326 -17.98 19.18 20.22
N ASP A 327 -18.57 19.08 19.02
CA ASP A 327 -19.23 20.23 18.39
C ASP A 327 -20.65 20.45 18.99
N GLU A 328 -21.37 21.47 18.48
CA GLU A 328 -22.74 21.79 18.94
C GLU A 328 -23.75 20.68 18.65
N GLN A 329 -23.43 19.75 17.78
CA GLN A 329 -24.23 18.59 17.35
C GLN A 329 -23.87 17.31 18.11
N GLY A 330 -22.86 17.35 18.99
CA GLY A 330 -22.40 16.22 19.78
C GLY A 330 -21.36 15.35 19.06
N ASN A 331 -20.89 15.72 17.84
CA ASN A 331 -19.84 14.99 17.14
C ASN A 331 -18.50 15.18 17.85
N THR A 332 -17.73 14.11 17.99
CA THR A 332 -16.36 14.17 18.54
C THR A 332 -15.45 14.99 17.62
N VAL A 333 -14.80 16.01 18.16
CA VAL A 333 -13.81 16.82 17.45
C VAL A 333 -12.40 16.40 17.88
N LYS A 334 -11.62 15.94 16.92
CA LYS A 334 -10.19 15.63 17.10
C LYS A 334 -9.34 16.65 16.36
N GLU A 335 -8.22 17.00 16.96
CA GLU A 335 -7.23 17.89 16.35
C GLU A 335 -6.00 17.11 15.96
N ARG A 336 -5.57 17.25 14.70
CA ARG A 336 -4.28 16.76 14.24
C ARG A 336 -3.20 17.76 14.61
N ARG A 337 -2.24 17.32 15.38
CA ARG A 337 -1.08 18.12 15.82
C ARG A 337 0.22 17.34 15.68
N ASN A 338 1.35 18.02 15.80
CA ASN A 338 2.63 17.34 15.85
C ASN A 338 2.83 16.75 17.25
N GLY A 339 3.03 15.45 17.31
CA GLY A 339 3.45 14.71 18.49
C GLY A 339 4.96 14.52 18.57
N ASN A 340 5.38 13.55 19.35
CA ASN A 340 6.78 13.20 19.47
C ASN A 340 7.27 12.40 18.25
N GLY A 341 8.57 12.40 18.02
CA GLY A 341 9.15 11.63 16.92
C GLY A 341 9.10 10.11 17.17
N ALA A 342 9.39 9.36 16.13
CA ALA A 342 9.53 7.91 16.16
C ALA A 342 10.86 7.47 15.54
N ARG A 343 11.32 6.27 15.90
CA ARG A 343 12.54 5.66 15.39
C ARG A 343 12.23 4.23 14.96
N VAL A 344 12.61 3.91 13.71
CA VAL A 344 12.49 2.56 13.14
C VAL A 344 13.88 2.14 12.67
N TYR A 345 14.38 1.01 13.18
CA TYR A 345 15.68 0.51 12.77
C TYR A 345 15.70 -1.01 12.82
N GLY A 346 16.53 -1.61 11.97
CA GLY A 346 16.58 -3.05 11.88
C GLY A 346 17.55 -3.57 10.84
N VAL A 347 17.40 -4.87 10.60
CA VAL A 347 18.19 -5.61 9.63
C VAL A 347 17.27 -6.45 8.77
N ASN A 348 17.49 -6.40 7.46
CA ASN A 348 16.86 -7.25 6.45
C ASN A 348 17.88 -8.28 5.94
N LEU A 349 17.46 -9.51 5.82
CA LEU A 349 18.18 -10.59 5.14
C LEU A 349 17.32 -11.12 4.01
N ASP A 350 17.83 -11.08 2.77
CA ASP A 350 17.19 -11.68 1.60
C ASP A 350 18.14 -12.69 0.97
N GLY A 351 17.63 -13.87 0.67
CA GLY A 351 18.37 -14.96 0.03
C GLY A 351 17.61 -15.53 -1.16
N LYS A 352 18.32 -15.79 -2.25
CA LYS A 352 17.81 -16.49 -3.43
C LYS A 352 18.76 -17.61 -3.80
N LEU A 353 18.19 -18.78 -4.03
CA LEU A 353 18.91 -19.96 -4.48
C LEU A 353 18.13 -20.62 -5.61
N ALA A 354 18.77 -20.84 -6.77
CA ALA A 354 18.12 -21.45 -7.92
C ALA A 354 19.02 -22.52 -8.56
N HIS A 355 18.41 -23.63 -8.96
CA HIS A 355 19.04 -24.69 -9.75
C HIS A 355 18.37 -24.76 -11.11
N GLY A 356 18.98 -24.12 -12.11
CA GLY A 356 18.41 -24.03 -13.44
C GLY A 356 16.99 -23.41 -13.42
N ARG A 357 16.05 -24.14 -14.01
CA ARG A 357 14.60 -23.83 -13.99
C ARG A 357 13.80 -24.77 -13.07
N ASP A 358 14.46 -25.75 -12.50
CA ASP A 358 13.81 -26.87 -11.82
C ASP A 358 13.41 -26.52 -10.38
N VAL A 359 14.25 -25.74 -9.70
CA VAL A 359 14.01 -25.34 -8.30
C VAL A 359 14.50 -23.92 -8.08
N ALA A 360 13.70 -23.10 -7.44
CA ALA A 360 14.13 -21.80 -6.92
C ALA A 360 13.51 -21.55 -5.53
N LEU A 361 14.36 -21.15 -4.60
CA LEU A 361 13.99 -20.75 -3.25
C LEU A 361 14.34 -19.28 -3.06
N GLN A 362 13.38 -18.51 -2.58
CA GLN A 362 13.59 -17.15 -2.09
C GLN A 362 13.16 -17.09 -0.64
N VAL A 363 13.96 -16.46 0.21
CA VAL A 363 13.66 -16.20 1.62
C VAL A 363 13.96 -14.76 1.95
N GLY A 364 13.13 -14.15 2.79
CA GLY A 364 13.37 -12.83 3.35
C GLY A 364 13.01 -12.83 4.82
N PHE A 365 13.83 -12.17 5.64
CA PHE A 365 13.58 -12.04 7.06
C PHE A 365 14.02 -10.66 7.57
N THR A 366 13.15 -10.03 8.36
CA THR A 366 13.39 -8.72 8.96
C THR A 366 13.33 -8.82 10.48
N VAL A 367 14.31 -8.23 11.13
CA VAL A 367 14.29 -7.93 12.56
C VAL A 367 14.36 -6.42 12.70
N GLN A 368 13.38 -5.84 13.40
CA GLN A 368 13.30 -4.40 13.56
C GLN A 368 12.82 -3.99 14.95
N ARG A 369 12.99 -2.69 15.24
CA ARG A 369 12.39 -2.01 16.39
C ARG A 369 11.72 -0.74 15.91
N SER A 370 10.44 -0.57 16.25
CA SER A 370 9.63 0.61 15.94
C SER A 370 9.14 1.21 17.25
N ARG A 371 9.64 2.40 17.60
CA ARG A 371 9.39 3.01 18.90
C ARG A 371 9.21 4.51 18.79
N TYR A 372 8.24 5.04 19.53
CA TYR A 372 8.16 6.47 19.79
C TYR A 372 9.35 6.93 20.66
N THR A 373 9.83 8.13 20.46
CA THR A 373 10.94 8.72 21.23
C THR A 373 10.55 9.00 22.66
N LYS A 374 9.29 9.36 22.89
CA LYS A 374 8.67 9.53 24.19
C LYS A 374 7.44 8.64 24.31
N TYR A 375 6.85 8.60 25.49
CA TYR A 375 5.57 7.92 25.70
C TYR A 375 4.45 8.67 24.97
N GLU A 376 3.61 7.95 24.24
CA GLU A 376 2.44 8.45 23.51
C GLU A 376 1.17 7.80 24.04
N ASN A 377 0.11 8.59 24.14
CA ASN A 377 -1.22 8.09 24.45
C ASN A 377 -1.78 7.37 23.23
N TRP A 378 -2.27 6.16 23.42
CA TRP A 378 -2.87 5.32 22.39
C TRP A 378 -4.36 5.06 22.66
N SER A 379 -4.87 5.49 23.81
CA SER A 379 -6.23 5.37 24.27
C SER A 379 -6.72 6.74 24.75
N GLU A 380 -8.03 6.96 24.70
CA GLU A 380 -8.69 8.16 25.26
C GLU A 380 -8.98 8.02 26.77
N ASP A 381 -8.85 6.81 27.35
CA ASP A 381 -8.98 6.55 28.80
C ASP A 381 -7.70 7.01 29.53
N GLU A 382 -7.82 8.06 30.32
CA GLU A 382 -6.72 8.63 31.13
C GLU A 382 -6.11 7.62 32.13
N ASN A 383 -6.82 6.55 32.46
CA ASN A 383 -6.32 5.49 33.35
C ASN A 383 -5.47 4.45 32.60
N VAL A 384 -5.34 4.56 31.28
CA VAL A 384 -4.51 3.68 30.47
C VAL A 384 -3.09 4.27 30.36
N LYS A 385 -2.09 3.43 30.61
CA LYS A 385 -0.69 3.87 30.54
C LYS A 385 -0.26 4.14 29.10
N PRO A 386 0.40 5.28 28.84
CA PRO A 386 0.95 5.57 27.54
C PRO A 386 2.09 4.58 27.19
N THR A 387 2.38 4.43 25.91
CA THR A 387 3.34 3.46 25.40
C THR A 387 4.41 4.11 24.54
N LYS A 388 5.56 3.44 24.43
CA LYS A 388 6.58 3.72 23.38
C LYS A 388 6.49 2.77 22.19
N PHE A 389 5.67 1.73 22.27
CA PHE A 389 5.49 0.81 21.14
C PHE A 389 4.63 1.48 20.06
N MET A 390 5.09 1.40 18.82
CA MET A 390 4.22 1.72 17.69
C MET A 390 3.26 0.55 17.48
N PRO A 391 1.95 0.78 17.56
CA PRO A 391 0.98 -0.29 17.37
C PRO A 391 1.06 -0.92 15.97
N ARG A 392 0.65 -2.19 15.85
CA ARG A 392 0.56 -2.95 14.60
C ARG A 392 1.87 -3.08 13.83
N THR A 393 3.01 -3.00 14.52
CA THR A 393 4.35 -3.14 13.94
C THR A 393 5.07 -4.32 14.59
N PRO A 394 5.18 -5.48 13.90
CA PRO A 394 5.89 -6.63 14.43
C PRO A 394 7.39 -6.36 14.50
N ASP A 395 8.05 -6.85 15.55
CA ASP A 395 9.50 -6.72 15.71
C ASP A 395 10.29 -7.68 14.79
N TYR A 396 9.66 -8.76 14.31
CA TYR A 396 10.23 -9.70 13.32
C TYR A 396 9.15 -10.28 12.44
N TYR A 397 9.49 -10.43 11.18
CA TYR A 397 8.65 -11.04 10.17
C TYR A 397 9.49 -11.54 9.00
N GLY A 398 8.92 -12.43 8.21
CA GLY A 398 9.63 -12.98 7.07
C GLY A 398 8.74 -13.75 6.11
N TYR A 399 9.32 -14.15 5.03
CA TYR A 399 8.64 -14.95 4.02
C TYR A 399 9.60 -15.94 3.36
N PHE A 400 9.03 -16.96 2.75
CA PHE A 400 9.73 -17.76 1.78
C PHE A 400 8.82 -18.11 0.60
N THR A 401 9.44 -18.38 -0.53
CA THR A 401 8.78 -18.93 -1.72
C THR A 401 9.68 -19.99 -2.34
N LEU A 402 9.20 -21.21 -2.40
CA LEU A 402 9.81 -22.32 -3.09
C LEU A 402 9.00 -22.59 -4.36
N THR A 403 9.66 -22.52 -5.51
CA THR A 403 9.08 -22.95 -6.79
C THR A 403 9.85 -24.17 -7.30
N SER A 404 9.14 -25.12 -7.86
CA SER A 404 9.76 -26.31 -8.46
C SER A 404 8.99 -26.75 -9.70
N ALA A 405 9.74 -27.15 -10.73
CA ALA A 405 9.23 -27.77 -11.96
C ALA A 405 9.86 -29.17 -12.12
N PRO A 406 9.45 -30.17 -11.29
CA PRO A 406 10.10 -31.46 -11.22
C PRO A 406 9.95 -32.32 -12.50
N PHE A 407 8.95 -32.00 -13.33
CA PHE A 407 8.76 -32.66 -14.63
C PHE A 407 8.09 -31.71 -15.64
N LYS A 408 8.14 -32.10 -16.89
CA LYS A 408 7.65 -31.29 -18.00
C LYS A 408 6.18 -30.87 -17.80
N ASN A 409 5.89 -29.59 -18.06
CA ASN A 409 4.57 -29.00 -18.01
C ASN A 409 3.93 -28.93 -16.61
N PHE A 410 4.60 -29.33 -15.56
CA PHE A 410 4.13 -29.21 -14.20
C PHE A 410 5.03 -28.27 -13.41
N ASP A 411 4.43 -27.36 -12.69
CA ASP A 411 5.11 -26.52 -11.71
C ASP A 411 4.29 -26.38 -10.42
N MET A 412 5.00 -26.26 -9.33
CA MET A 412 4.42 -26.04 -8.01
C MET A 412 5.10 -24.87 -7.32
N SER A 413 4.35 -24.22 -6.47
CA SER A 413 4.85 -23.15 -5.59
C SER A 413 4.33 -23.35 -4.18
N VAL A 414 5.25 -23.30 -3.21
CA VAL A 414 4.95 -23.24 -1.79
C VAL A 414 5.45 -21.90 -1.27
N SER A 415 4.59 -21.10 -0.65
CA SER A 415 4.98 -19.84 -0.05
C SER A 415 4.49 -19.74 1.38
N GLY A 416 5.31 -19.18 2.26
CA GLY A 416 4.96 -18.95 3.64
C GLY A 416 5.27 -17.52 4.05
N VAL A 417 4.41 -16.96 4.90
CA VAL A 417 4.60 -15.66 5.55
C VAL A 417 4.55 -15.87 7.06
N TYR A 418 5.59 -15.45 7.73
CA TYR A 418 5.66 -15.41 9.19
C TYR A 418 5.51 -13.98 9.67
N THR A 419 4.59 -13.73 10.58
CA THR A 419 4.38 -12.45 11.25
C THR A 419 4.54 -12.67 12.75
N GLY A 420 5.56 -12.05 13.33
CA GLY A 420 5.83 -12.09 14.76
C GLY A 420 4.82 -11.28 15.55
N ARG A 421 4.94 -11.38 16.85
CA ARG A 421 4.09 -10.67 17.81
C ARG A 421 4.19 -9.17 17.66
N MET A 422 3.08 -8.49 17.88
CA MET A 422 2.98 -7.03 17.86
C MET A 422 2.00 -6.53 18.91
N HIS A 423 2.05 -5.27 19.23
CA HIS A 423 1.08 -4.62 20.12
C HIS A 423 -0.08 -4.09 19.29
N VAL A 424 -1.31 -4.41 19.69
CA VAL A 424 -2.55 -3.95 19.03
C VAL A 424 -3.46 -3.35 20.08
N PRO A 425 -3.95 -2.11 19.87
CA PRO A 425 -5.00 -1.54 20.71
C PRO A 425 -6.27 -2.39 20.64
N HIS A 426 -6.89 -2.64 21.77
CA HIS A 426 -8.21 -3.20 21.93
C HIS A 426 -9.01 -2.22 22.80
N LEU A 427 -10.04 -1.61 22.21
CA LEU A 427 -10.79 -0.53 22.84
C LEU A 427 -12.09 -1.06 23.45
N ALA A 428 -12.34 -0.67 24.69
CA ALA A 428 -13.60 -0.99 25.35
C ALA A 428 -14.75 -0.17 24.72
N PRO A 429 -15.92 -0.78 24.49
CA PRO A 429 -17.07 -0.06 24.00
C PRO A 429 -17.66 0.88 25.07
N ASP A 430 -18.49 1.83 24.65
CA ASP A 430 -19.29 2.62 25.57
C ASP A 430 -20.41 1.75 26.17
N PHE A 431 -20.27 1.41 27.43
CA PHE A 431 -21.25 0.58 28.14
C PHE A 431 -22.59 1.28 28.39
N SER A 432 -22.68 2.60 28.21
CA SER A 432 -23.93 3.34 28.38
C SER A 432 -24.97 3.05 27.28
N VAL A 433 -24.49 2.60 26.11
CA VAL A 433 -25.34 2.29 24.94
C VAL A 433 -25.60 0.78 24.78
N ILE A 434 -24.95 -0.09 25.58
CA ILE A 434 -25.13 -1.54 25.51
C ILE A 434 -26.32 -1.96 26.38
N PRO A 435 -27.30 -2.71 25.85
CA PRO A 435 -28.40 -3.24 26.64
C PRO A 435 -27.92 -4.15 27.79
N GLU A 436 -28.54 -4.07 28.97
CA GLU A 436 -28.15 -4.85 30.15
C GLU A 436 -28.10 -6.37 29.92
N ASN A 437 -28.96 -6.90 29.04
CA ASN A 437 -29.05 -8.32 28.71
C ASN A 437 -28.41 -8.66 27.35
N TYR A 438 -27.42 -7.89 26.93
CA TYR A 438 -26.75 -8.17 25.65
C TYR A 438 -25.97 -9.49 25.70
N GLU A 439 -26.05 -10.27 24.65
CA GLU A 439 -25.54 -11.64 24.58
C GLU A 439 -24.02 -11.75 24.75
N TYR A 440 -23.27 -10.74 24.25
CA TYR A 440 -21.82 -10.74 24.24
C TYR A 440 -21.24 -9.87 25.35
N SER A 441 -20.08 -10.27 25.84
CA SER A 441 -19.32 -9.53 26.85
C SER A 441 -18.09 -8.88 26.23
N TYR A 442 -17.74 -7.69 26.72
CA TYR A 442 -16.60 -6.92 26.24
C TYR A 442 -15.62 -6.61 27.35
N ILE A 443 -14.38 -6.25 26.97
CA ILE A 443 -13.41 -5.71 27.92
C ILE A 443 -13.97 -4.42 28.55
N ARG A 444 -13.64 -4.20 29.82
CA ARG A 444 -14.13 -3.04 30.60
C ARG A 444 -13.20 -1.84 30.56
N LYS A 445 -12.02 -2.01 30.00
CA LYS A 445 -10.96 -1.01 29.91
C LYS A 445 -10.12 -1.27 28.68
N ASP A 446 -9.65 -0.22 28.04
CA ASP A 446 -8.75 -0.32 26.90
C ASP A 446 -7.48 -1.09 27.25
N GLU A 447 -7.09 -2.02 26.40
CA GLU A 447 -5.93 -2.89 26.57
C GLU A 447 -4.99 -2.85 25.37
N LEU A 448 -3.69 -2.79 25.63
CA LEU A 448 -2.68 -2.95 24.58
C LEU A 448 -2.28 -4.44 24.51
N VAL A 449 -2.97 -5.15 23.64
CA VAL A 449 -2.81 -6.62 23.51
C VAL A 449 -1.50 -6.95 22.79
N HIS A 450 -0.79 -7.95 23.29
CA HIS A 450 0.36 -8.54 22.63
C HIS A 450 -0.07 -9.78 21.85
N THR A 451 -0.13 -9.68 20.52
CA THR A 451 -0.67 -10.74 19.65
C THR A 451 0.16 -12.01 19.67
N PRO A 452 -0.43 -13.17 19.31
CA PRO A 452 0.35 -14.36 18.97
C PRO A 452 1.13 -14.16 17.66
N ASP A 453 2.03 -15.11 17.38
CA ASP A 453 2.68 -15.22 16.07
C ASP A 453 1.72 -15.84 15.05
N PHE A 454 1.90 -15.49 13.76
CA PHE A 454 1.16 -16.10 12.66
C PHE A 454 2.10 -16.70 11.62
N PHE A 455 1.68 -17.82 11.07
CA PHE A 455 2.34 -18.44 9.95
C PHE A 455 1.30 -18.82 8.89
N ASP A 456 1.30 -18.11 7.79
CA ASP A 456 0.43 -18.33 6.63
C ASP A 456 1.19 -19.13 5.56
N LEU A 457 0.75 -20.36 5.29
CA LEU A 457 1.35 -21.25 4.30
C LEU A 457 0.39 -21.45 3.13
N ASN A 458 0.91 -21.31 1.91
CA ASN A 458 0.17 -21.42 0.68
C ASN A 458 0.80 -22.46 -0.25
N LEU A 459 -0.03 -23.23 -0.94
CA LEU A 459 0.36 -24.21 -1.95
C LEU A 459 -0.38 -23.91 -3.26
N LYS A 460 0.36 -23.86 -4.37
CA LYS A 460 -0.19 -23.77 -5.71
C LYS A 460 0.43 -24.80 -6.62
N LEU A 461 -0.39 -25.49 -7.39
CA LEU A 461 -0.03 -26.49 -8.39
C LEU A 461 -0.53 -26.04 -9.76
N ASN A 462 0.28 -26.20 -10.79
CA ASN A 462 -0.08 -25.87 -12.16
C ASN A 462 0.30 -27.04 -13.08
N TYR A 463 -0.58 -27.35 -14.03
CA TYR A 463 -0.29 -28.29 -15.11
C TYR A 463 -0.68 -27.67 -16.45
N THR A 464 0.23 -27.65 -17.40
CA THR A 464 0.06 -26.99 -18.71
C THR A 464 -0.09 -28.05 -19.81
N PHE A 465 -1.24 -28.10 -20.46
CA PHE A 465 -1.50 -28.86 -21.67
C PHE A 465 -1.12 -28.00 -22.87
N VAL A 466 -0.25 -28.50 -23.73
CA VAL A 466 0.03 -27.90 -25.03
C VAL A 466 -0.94 -28.50 -26.03
N LEU A 467 -1.97 -27.76 -26.40
CA LEU A 467 -3.00 -28.24 -27.32
C LEU A 467 -2.51 -28.20 -28.77
N ASN A 468 -1.79 -27.15 -29.13
CA ASN A 468 -1.08 -27.02 -30.40
C ASN A 468 0.03 -25.95 -30.26
N ASP A 469 0.69 -25.59 -31.37
CA ASP A 469 1.82 -24.63 -31.37
C ASP A 469 1.43 -23.22 -30.89
N HIS A 470 0.14 -22.89 -30.86
CA HIS A 470 -0.37 -21.57 -30.52
C HIS A 470 -1.19 -21.55 -29.24
N ILE A 471 -1.76 -22.67 -28.80
CA ILE A 471 -2.70 -22.70 -27.69
C ILE A 471 -2.20 -23.60 -26.57
N LYS A 472 -2.10 -23.01 -25.38
CA LYS A 472 -1.81 -23.72 -24.14
C LYS A 472 -2.97 -23.58 -23.16
N LEU A 473 -3.35 -24.68 -22.54
CA LEU A 473 -4.34 -24.73 -21.47
C LEU A 473 -3.63 -25.06 -20.17
N GLN A 474 -3.66 -24.18 -19.20
CA GLN A 474 -3.11 -24.42 -17.86
C GLN A 474 -4.25 -24.62 -16.86
N LEU A 475 -4.25 -25.76 -16.19
CA LEU A 475 -5.03 -25.99 -14.98
C LEU A 475 -4.20 -25.57 -13.78
N ASN A 476 -4.80 -24.83 -12.87
CA ASN A 476 -4.16 -24.45 -11.62
C ASN A 476 -5.11 -24.71 -10.44
N GLY A 477 -4.53 -25.04 -9.29
CA GLY A 477 -5.29 -25.25 -8.08
C GLY A 477 -4.38 -25.19 -6.86
N GLY A 478 -4.99 -25.04 -5.71
CA GLY A 478 -4.19 -24.95 -4.49
C GLY A 478 -4.98 -24.59 -3.26
N VAL A 479 -4.23 -24.29 -2.22
CA VAL A 479 -4.75 -23.88 -0.91
C VAL A 479 -4.01 -22.65 -0.44
N GLN A 480 -4.74 -21.63 -0.06
CA GLN A 480 -4.22 -20.47 0.67
C GLN A 480 -4.51 -20.65 2.15
N ASN A 481 -3.59 -20.16 2.98
CA ASN A 481 -3.64 -20.28 4.43
C ASN A 481 -3.93 -21.74 4.89
N LEU A 482 -3.05 -22.67 4.50
CA LEU A 482 -3.20 -24.11 4.73
C LEU A 482 -3.46 -24.46 6.19
N PHE A 483 -2.84 -23.72 7.13
CA PHE A 483 -2.98 -23.94 8.56
C PHE A 483 -4.18 -23.22 9.19
N ASN A 484 -4.94 -22.45 8.39
CA ASN A 484 -6.03 -21.60 8.86
C ASN A 484 -5.60 -20.67 10.00
N ALA A 485 -4.44 -20.04 9.81
CA ALA A 485 -3.92 -19.06 10.75
C ALA A 485 -4.81 -17.82 10.71
N PHE A 486 -5.61 -17.62 11.75
CA PHE A 486 -6.60 -16.55 11.86
C PHE A 486 -6.67 -16.08 13.31
N GLN A 487 -7.09 -14.84 13.55
CA GLN A 487 -7.34 -14.33 14.90
C GLN A 487 -8.42 -15.17 15.58
N LYS A 488 -8.21 -15.51 16.86
CA LYS A 488 -9.13 -16.39 17.62
C LYS A 488 -9.94 -15.65 18.68
N ASP A 489 -9.50 -14.45 19.03
CA ASP A 489 -10.04 -13.60 20.08
C ASP A 489 -10.74 -12.37 19.50
N LEU A 490 -11.49 -12.56 18.42
CA LEU A 490 -12.34 -11.53 17.84
C LEU A 490 -13.41 -11.10 18.84
N ASP A 491 -13.66 -9.81 18.93
CA ASP A 491 -14.88 -9.31 19.56
C ASP A 491 -16.10 -9.67 18.72
N LYS A 492 -17.22 -9.94 19.40
CA LYS A 492 -18.48 -10.40 18.80
C LYS A 492 -19.58 -9.35 18.93
N GLY A 493 -20.52 -9.38 17.96
CA GLY A 493 -21.74 -8.60 18.04
C GLY A 493 -21.59 -7.13 17.65
N GLY A 494 -22.63 -6.36 17.91
CA GLY A 494 -22.80 -5.01 17.38
C GLY A 494 -22.00 -3.90 18.08
N PHE A 495 -21.42 -4.19 19.24
CA PHE A 495 -20.62 -3.21 20.01
C PHE A 495 -19.14 -3.59 20.08
N ARG A 496 -18.70 -4.47 19.16
CA ARG A 496 -17.31 -4.91 19.06
C ARG A 496 -16.37 -3.77 18.67
N ASP A 497 -15.11 -3.84 19.11
CA ASP A 497 -14.04 -3.02 18.53
C ASP A 497 -13.71 -3.51 17.13
N SER A 498 -14.26 -2.85 16.10
CA SER A 498 -13.96 -3.19 14.70
C SER A 498 -12.50 -2.92 14.33
N GLY A 499 -11.79 -2.11 15.11
CA GLY A 499 -10.36 -1.88 15.01
C GLY A 499 -9.53 -3.03 15.57
N TYR A 500 -10.07 -3.89 16.44
CA TYR A 500 -9.36 -5.03 17.01
C TYR A 500 -9.33 -6.21 16.05
N PHE A 501 -8.64 -6.02 14.94
CA PHE A 501 -8.44 -7.04 13.92
C PHE A 501 -6.96 -7.13 13.53
N TYR A 502 -6.38 -8.33 13.54
CA TYR A 502 -4.97 -8.56 13.28
C TYR A 502 -4.69 -9.97 12.72
N GLY A 503 -3.49 -10.19 12.19
CA GLY A 503 -3.10 -11.46 11.57
C GLY A 503 -3.59 -11.62 10.12
N PRO A 504 -3.55 -12.85 9.58
CA PRO A 504 -4.04 -13.15 8.24
C PRO A 504 -5.52 -12.84 8.10
N THR A 505 -5.88 -12.05 7.11
CA THR A 505 -7.27 -11.63 6.88
C THR A 505 -8.09 -12.67 6.12
N GLN A 506 -7.43 -13.63 5.45
CA GLN A 506 -8.10 -14.63 4.63
C GLN A 506 -8.03 -16.01 5.33
N PRO A 507 -9.17 -16.67 5.58
CA PRO A 507 -9.20 -18.03 6.11
C PRO A 507 -8.65 -19.02 5.09
N ARG A 508 -8.48 -20.29 5.50
CA ARG A 508 -8.13 -21.37 4.57
C ARG A 508 -9.06 -21.36 3.36
N THR A 509 -8.48 -21.20 2.18
CA THR A 509 -9.22 -21.05 0.94
C THR A 509 -8.69 -22.02 -0.10
N TYR A 510 -9.54 -22.88 -0.61
CA TYR A 510 -9.24 -23.75 -1.75
C TYR A 510 -9.61 -23.05 -3.03
N PHE A 511 -8.78 -23.18 -4.05
CA PHE A 511 -9.05 -22.59 -5.35
C PHE A 511 -8.72 -23.55 -6.50
N ILE A 512 -9.45 -23.42 -7.57
CA ILE A 512 -9.17 -24.05 -8.86
C ILE A 512 -9.37 -23.02 -9.96
N GLY A 513 -8.57 -23.09 -10.99
CA GLY A 513 -8.63 -22.14 -12.09
C GLY A 513 -8.14 -22.74 -13.40
N VAL A 514 -8.53 -22.09 -14.49
CA VAL A 514 -8.13 -22.41 -15.86
C VAL A 514 -7.57 -21.16 -16.50
N LYS A 515 -6.42 -21.30 -17.19
CA LYS A 515 -5.81 -20.22 -17.97
C LYS A 515 -5.56 -20.73 -19.39
N ILE A 516 -6.03 -19.96 -20.37
CA ILE A 516 -5.76 -20.21 -21.79
C ILE A 516 -4.81 -19.12 -22.27
N THR A 517 -3.76 -19.50 -22.96
CA THR A 517 -2.78 -18.58 -23.58
C THR A 517 -2.44 -19.03 -24.99
N ASN A 518 -2.16 -18.09 -25.84
CA ASN A 518 -1.64 -18.28 -27.19
C ASN A 518 -0.18 -17.81 -27.28
#